data_0423441e3a98dc393b2c83ac89303eff
#
_entry.id   0423441e3a98dc393b2c83ac89303eff
#
_cell.length_a   1.000
_cell.length_b   1.000
_cell.length_c   1.000
_cell.angle_alpha   90.00
_cell.angle_beta   90.00
_cell.angle_gamma   90.00
#
_symmetry.space_group_name_H-M   'P 1'
#
loop_
_entity.id
_entity.type
_entity.pdbx_description
1 polymer ?
#
loop_
_entity_poly.entity_id
_entity_poly.type
_entity_poly.pdbx_seq_one_letter_code
_entity_poly.pdbx_strand_id
1 'polypeptide(L)'
;RVTYEDKEWIDESGKASDTSATIYMDAGCWNFDGATQRPSQFSLMREPQQPVAKTEQPEGGILYDFGKETFGFITLKNLSGKGKIDLYYGESPEEAKDKAYCETLDKLLLEPGQITDLAIRSTSPLHHSDNEYTLENSKAFRYVYITHEPEVQIGEVSMQYEYLPEEYRGNFRCNDEELNRIWEVGAYTMHLTTREFFIDGIKRDRWVWSGDAIQSYLMNYYLFFDSESVKRTIWLLRGKDPVTSH
;
A
#
# COMPACT_ATOMS: atom_id res chain seq x y z
N ARG A 1 11.49 -24.96 16.01
CA ARG A 1 10.14 -24.82 16.57
C ARG A 1 10.18 -23.91 17.79
N VAL A 2 9.27 -22.96 17.90
CA VAL A 2 9.14 -22.07 19.05
C VAL A 2 7.76 -22.32 19.67
N THR A 3 7.71 -22.46 20.99
CA THR A 3 6.46 -22.63 21.75
C THR A 3 6.32 -21.50 22.75
N TYR A 4 5.07 -21.13 23.08
CA TYR A 4 4.78 -20.13 24.09
C TYR A 4 4.50 -20.83 25.42
N GLU A 5 5.43 -20.68 26.37
CA GLU A 5 5.35 -21.26 27.71
C GLU A 5 5.63 -20.17 28.76
N ASP A 6 4.89 -20.18 29.85
CA ASP A 6 5.09 -19.24 30.97
C ASP A 6 5.23 -17.75 30.59
N LYS A 7 4.47 -17.33 29.57
CA LYS A 7 4.47 -15.98 28.99
C LYS A 7 5.74 -15.61 28.21
N GLU A 8 6.57 -16.57 27.86
CA GLU A 8 7.75 -16.39 27.02
C GLU A 8 7.69 -17.32 25.80
N TRP A 9 8.28 -16.87 24.71
CA TRP A 9 8.50 -17.72 23.55
C TRP A 9 9.78 -18.52 23.75
N ILE A 10 9.68 -19.83 23.73
CA ILE A 10 10.79 -20.75 23.99
C ILE A 10 11.11 -21.55 22.74
N ASP A 11 12.37 -21.56 22.35
CA ASP A 11 12.86 -22.35 21.24
C ASP A 11 13.05 -23.85 21.61
N GLU A 12 13.39 -24.68 20.64
CA GLU A 12 13.60 -26.12 20.87
C GLU A 12 14.75 -26.46 21.85
N SER A 13 15.59 -25.49 22.14
CA SER A 13 16.66 -25.65 23.15
C SER A 13 16.21 -25.31 24.57
N GLY A 14 14.95 -24.89 24.75
CA GLY A 14 14.39 -24.45 26.02
C GLY A 14 14.86 -23.06 26.45
N LYS A 15 15.38 -22.26 25.52
CA LYS A 15 15.80 -20.88 25.78
C LYS A 15 14.66 -19.92 25.41
N ALA A 16 14.46 -18.91 26.24
CA ALA A 16 13.59 -17.80 25.90
C ALA A 16 14.08 -17.16 24.59
N SER A 17 13.22 -17.17 23.59
CA SER A 17 13.49 -16.45 22.35
C SER A 17 13.05 -15.01 22.51
N ASP A 18 13.76 -14.11 21.87
CA ASP A 18 13.38 -12.70 21.81
C ASP A 18 12.00 -12.59 21.18
N THR A 19 11.04 -12.00 21.91
CA THR A 19 9.65 -11.86 21.54
C THR A 19 9.37 -10.68 20.61
N SER A 20 10.41 -10.07 20.04
CA SER A 20 10.22 -9.01 19.06
C SER A 20 9.54 -9.55 17.79
N ALA A 21 8.70 -8.74 17.14
CA ALA A 21 8.07 -9.08 15.87
C ALA A 21 9.10 -9.49 14.80
N THR A 22 10.33 -9.02 14.93
CA THR A 22 11.46 -9.34 14.07
C THR A 22 11.80 -10.82 14.10
N ILE A 23 11.75 -11.48 15.26
CA ILE A 23 12.03 -12.91 15.35
C ILE A 23 10.98 -13.76 14.68
N TYR A 24 9.72 -13.38 14.83
CA TYR A 24 8.65 -14.08 14.14
C TYR A 24 8.85 -14.02 12.62
N MET A 25 9.33 -12.90 12.12
CA MET A 25 9.68 -12.70 10.72
C MET A 25 10.94 -13.47 10.33
N ASP A 26 11.97 -13.47 11.19
CA ASP A 26 13.27 -14.08 10.88
C ASP A 26 13.29 -15.60 11.07
N ALA A 27 12.61 -16.12 12.08
CA ALA A 27 12.74 -17.54 12.45
C ALA A 27 11.69 -18.44 11.78
N GLY A 28 10.57 -17.95 11.34
CA GLY A 28 9.48 -18.78 10.84
C GLY A 28 9.07 -18.53 9.40
N CYS A 29 8.74 -17.29 9.09
CA CYS A 29 8.09 -16.97 7.83
C CYS A 29 9.04 -16.88 6.64
N TRP A 30 10.29 -16.48 6.87
CA TRP A 30 11.20 -16.10 5.81
C TRP A 30 12.49 -16.94 5.77
N ASN A 31 12.65 -17.88 6.70
CA ASN A 31 13.82 -18.75 6.71
C ASN A 31 13.68 -19.85 5.67
N PHE A 32 14.04 -19.54 4.43
CA PHE A 32 14.20 -20.51 3.36
C PHE A 32 15.58 -21.15 3.50
N ASP A 33 15.65 -22.28 4.16
CA ASP A 33 16.89 -23.05 4.19
C ASP A 33 17.33 -23.48 2.78
N GLY A 34 18.55 -23.95 2.64
CA GLY A 34 19.09 -24.32 1.33
C GLY A 34 18.37 -25.49 0.64
N ALA A 35 17.50 -26.22 1.36
CA ALA A 35 16.71 -27.33 0.84
C ALA A 35 15.36 -26.87 0.29
N THR A 36 14.96 -25.63 0.57
CA THR A 36 13.66 -25.09 0.22
C THR A 36 13.76 -24.25 -1.06
N GLN A 37 12.88 -24.48 -2.00
CA GLN A 37 12.81 -23.67 -3.21
C GLN A 37 12.43 -22.22 -2.83
N ARG A 38 13.27 -21.27 -3.20
CA ARG A 38 13.00 -19.85 -2.96
C ARG A 38 11.78 -19.38 -3.74
N PRO A 39 10.99 -18.44 -3.21
CA PRO A 39 9.97 -17.77 -3.98
C PRO A 39 10.55 -17.11 -5.24
N SER A 40 9.76 -17.02 -6.28
CA SER A 40 10.14 -16.29 -7.48
C SER A 40 10.41 -14.81 -7.17
N GLN A 41 11.30 -14.24 -7.93
CA GLN A 41 11.52 -12.79 -7.88
C GLN A 41 10.34 -12.06 -8.50
N PHE A 42 10.11 -10.85 -8.03
CA PHE A 42 9.11 -9.92 -8.57
C PHE A 42 9.71 -8.51 -8.62
N SER A 43 9.12 -7.67 -9.44
CA SER A 43 9.49 -6.26 -9.50
C SER A 43 8.23 -5.42 -9.61
N LEU A 44 8.00 -4.57 -8.63
CA LEU A 44 6.92 -3.59 -8.70
C LEU A 44 7.33 -2.44 -9.60
N MET A 45 6.41 -2.02 -10.45
CA MET A 45 6.59 -0.87 -11.35
C MET A 45 5.97 0.37 -10.71
N ARG A 46 6.51 1.53 -11.05
CA ARG A 46 5.96 2.83 -10.66
C ARG A 46 5.72 3.69 -11.88
N GLU A 47 4.54 4.26 -11.95
CA GLU A 47 4.15 5.17 -13.02
C GLU A 47 3.60 6.48 -12.45
N PRO A 48 4.06 7.63 -12.94
CA PRO A 48 3.53 8.91 -12.51
C PRO A 48 2.10 9.09 -13.02
N GLN A 49 1.20 9.48 -12.12
CA GLN A 49 -0.18 9.81 -12.44
C GLN A 49 -0.53 11.21 -11.93
N GLN A 50 -1.27 11.94 -12.75
CA GLN A 50 -1.81 13.25 -12.38
C GLN A 50 -3.24 13.11 -11.88
N PRO A 51 -3.69 13.97 -10.97
CA PRO A 51 -5.10 14.04 -10.63
C PRO A 51 -5.93 14.45 -11.86
N VAL A 52 -7.09 13.83 -12.03
CA VAL A 52 -8.04 14.15 -13.13
C VAL A 52 -8.84 15.43 -12.83
N ALA A 53 -8.92 15.79 -11.55
CA ALA A 53 -9.54 17.04 -11.11
C ALA A 53 -8.93 17.55 -9.82
N LYS A 54 -8.98 18.89 -9.63
CA LYS A 54 -8.68 19.55 -8.36
C LYS A 54 -9.76 20.59 -8.07
N THR A 55 -10.17 20.66 -6.82
CA THR A 55 -11.25 21.57 -6.39
C THR A 55 -10.85 22.26 -5.08
N GLU A 56 -10.80 23.58 -5.10
CA GLU A 56 -10.63 24.37 -3.89
C GLU A 56 -11.85 24.20 -2.98
N GLN A 57 -11.62 24.07 -1.68
CA GLN A 57 -12.69 23.85 -0.71
C GLN A 57 -13.00 25.15 0.03
N PRO A 58 -14.29 25.45 0.32
CA PRO A 58 -14.70 26.66 1.03
C PRO A 58 -14.05 26.82 2.41
N GLU A 59 -13.78 25.69 3.06
CA GLU A 59 -13.10 25.60 4.36
C GLU A 59 -11.57 25.72 4.26
N GLY A 60 -11.05 25.98 3.07
CA GLY A 60 -9.64 26.02 2.74
C GLY A 60 -9.08 24.66 2.31
N GLY A 61 -7.92 24.68 1.66
CA GLY A 61 -7.28 23.48 1.09
C GLY A 61 -7.85 23.09 -0.27
N ILE A 62 -7.27 22.03 -0.83
CA ILE A 62 -7.58 21.55 -2.19
C ILE A 62 -7.86 20.05 -2.12
N LEU A 63 -8.96 19.63 -2.72
CA LEU A 63 -9.31 18.23 -2.95
C LEU A 63 -8.85 17.82 -4.35
N TYR A 64 -8.03 16.79 -4.42
CA TYR A 64 -7.56 16.18 -5.65
C TYR A 64 -8.29 14.86 -5.89
N ASP A 65 -8.81 14.63 -7.09
CA ASP A 65 -9.44 13.37 -7.54
C ASP A 65 -8.52 12.68 -8.54
N PHE A 66 -8.12 11.45 -8.28
CA PHE A 66 -7.32 10.60 -9.18
C PHE A 66 -8.18 9.72 -10.10
N GLY A 67 -9.51 9.91 -10.10
CA GLY A 67 -10.45 9.29 -11.03
C GLY A 67 -10.97 7.92 -10.59
N LYS A 68 -10.15 7.12 -9.96
CA LYS A 68 -10.50 5.80 -9.40
C LYS A 68 -9.62 5.49 -8.20
N GLU A 69 -10.02 4.49 -7.44
CA GLU A 69 -9.18 3.98 -6.36
C GLU A 69 -7.80 3.56 -6.89
N THR A 70 -6.78 3.87 -6.16
CA THR A 70 -5.39 3.65 -6.57
C THR A 70 -4.52 3.29 -5.36
N PHE A 71 -3.28 2.89 -5.63
CA PHE A 71 -2.32 2.55 -4.60
C PHE A 71 -0.93 3.09 -4.98
N GLY A 72 -0.38 3.97 -4.17
CA GLY A 72 0.91 4.58 -4.51
C GLY A 72 1.35 5.66 -3.53
N PHE A 73 2.25 6.50 -3.99
CA PHE A 73 2.95 7.49 -3.20
C PHE A 73 2.63 8.89 -3.73
N ILE A 74 2.15 9.78 -2.88
CA ILE A 74 1.96 11.17 -3.29
C ILE A 74 3.32 11.84 -3.47
N THR A 75 3.40 12.63 -4.53
CA THR A 75 4.54 13.49 -4.85
C THR A 75 4.09 14.95 -4.86
N LEU A 76 4.80 15.76 -4.10
CA LEU A 76 4.62 17.22 -4.03
C LEU A 76 5.79 17.88 -4.73
N LYS A 77 5.54 18.85 -5.62
CA LYS A 77 6.58 19.58 -6.39
C LYS A 77 6.44 21.07 -6.25
N ASN A 78 7.55 21.75 -6.55
CA ASN A 78 7.67 23.20 -6.44
C ASN A 78 7.28 23.70 -5.05
N LEU A 79 7.75 22.97 -4.03
CA LEU A 79 7.54 23.28 -2.63
C LEU A 79 8.35 24.53 -2.27
N SER A 80 7.71 25.50 -1.59
CA SER A 80 8.39 26.67 -1.07
C SER A 80 7.73 27.20 0.19
N GLY A 81 8.47 28.03 0.93
CA GLY A 81 8.02 28.54 2.21
C GLY A 81 8.40 27.65 3.38
N LYS A 82 7.62 27.71 4.44
CA LYS A 82 7.78 26.90 5.66
C LYS A 82 6.42 26.70 6.34
N GLY A 83 6.25 25.59 7.04
CA GLY A 83 5.04 25.32 7.79
C GLY A 83 4.52 23.90 7.62
N LYS A 84 3.35 23.63 8.18
CA LYS A 84 2.73 22.30 8.15
C LYS A 84 1.94 22.08 6.88
N ILE A 85 1.96 20.83 6.42
CA ILE A 85 1.13 20.31 5.34
C ILE A 85 0.46 19.05 5.87
N ASP A 86 -0.88 19.03 5.82
CA ASP A 86 -1.66 17.85 6.19
C ASP A 86 -2.33 17.27 4.93
N LEU A 87 -2.16 15.97 4.72
CA LEU A 87 -2.77 15.22 3.64
C LEU A 87 -3.75 14.21 4.25
N TYR A 88 -4.97 14.21 3.76
CA TYR A 88 -6.04 13.29 4.17
C TYR A 88 -6.50 12.49 2.96
N TYR A 89 -6.60 11.17 3.09
CA TYR A 89 -6.88 10.27 1.99
C TYR A 89 -8.26 9.64 2.14
N GLY A 90 -8.95 9.40 1.04
CA GLY A 90 -10.26 8.77 1.07
C GLY A 90 -10.63 8.10 -0.24
N GLU A 91 -11.54 7.15 -0.15
CA GLU A 91 -12.22 6.53 -1.29
C GLU A 91 -13.36 7.41 -1.80
N SER A 92 -13.86 8.30 -0.94
CA SER A 92 -14.84 9.33 -1.26
C SER A 92 -14.36 10.74 -0.88
N PRO A 93 -14.95 11.79 -1.49
CA PRO A 93 -14.66 13.17 -1.10
C PRO A 93 -15.00 13.47 0.37
N GLU A 94 -16.06 12.85 0.88
CA GLU A 94 -16.55 13.00 2.25
C GLU A 94 -15.52 12.46 3.23
N GLU A 95 -15.02 11.24 2.97
CA GLU A 95 -14.01 10.61 3.79
C GLU A 95 -12.71 11.43 3.82
N ALA A 96 -12.19 11.83 2.65
CA ALA A 96 -10.97 12.62 2.57
C ALA A 96 -11.08 13.97 3.31
N LYS A 97 -12.28 14.56 3.39
CA LYS A 97 -12.51 15.83 4.09
C LYS A 97 -12.82 15.69 5.58
N ASP A 98 -13.14 14.50 6.04
CA ASP A 98 -13.43 14.26 7.46
C ASP A 98 -12.14 14.15 8.28
N LYS A 99 -11.58 15.30 8.61
CA LYS A 99 -10.31 15.40 9.38
C LYS A 99 -10.34 14.71 10.73
N ALA A 100 -11.52 14.50 11.29
CA ALA A 100 -11.67 13.89 12.62
C ALA A 100 -11.62 12.37 12.57
N TYR A 101 -12.13 11.77 11.50
CA TYR A 101 -12.27 10.32 11.36
C TYR A 101 -11.55 9.76 10.13
N CYS A 102 -10.78 10.58 9.41
CA CYS A 102 -9.94 10.11 8.32
C CYS A 102 -8.94 9.08 8.83
N GLU A 103 -9.06 7.86 8.35
CA GLU A 103 -8.23 6.73 8.81
C GLU A 103 -6.79 6.84 8.30
N THR A 104 -6.62 7.36 7.09
CA THR A 104 -5.32 7.45 6.44
C THR A 104 -4.93 8.90 6.23
N LEU A 105 -3.83 9.32 6.82
CA LEU A 105 -3.35 10.69 6.73
C LEU A 105 -1.82 10.76 6.84
N ASP A 106 -1.24 11.85 6.31
CA ASP A 106 0.16 12.22 6.53
C ASP A 106 0.24 13.66 7.03
N LYS A 107 1.23 13.91 7.86
CA LYS A 107 1.54 15.25 8.42
C LYS A 107 2.99 15.57 8.15
N LEU A 108 3.22 16.63 7.42
CA LEU A 108 4.55 17.05 7.01
C LEU A 108 4.88 18.42 7.59
N LEU A 109 6.15 18.64 7.86
CA LEU A 109 6.70 19.95 8.21
C LEU A 109 7.70 20.35 7.13
N LEU A 110 7.37 21.41 6.39
CA LEU A 110 8.24 22.00 5.39
C LEU A 110 9.14 23.04 6.06
N GLU A 111 10.43 22.97 5.80
CA GLU A 111 11.44 23.95 6.16
C GLU A 111 12.30 24.27 4.94
N PRO A 112 13.04 25.38 4.92
CA PRO A 112 13.88 25.70 3.78
C PRO A 112 14.86 24.57 3.43
N GLY A 113 14.67 23.98 2.25
CA GLY A 113 15.52 22.92 1.72
C GLY A 113 15.28 21.50 2.25
N GLN A 114 14.31 21.32 3.13
CA GLN A 114 14.01 20.02 3.71
C GLN A 114 12.51 19.86 4.06
N ILE A 115 12.08 18.63 4.17
CA ILE A 115 10.74 18.28 4.64
C ILE A 115 10.83 17.14 5.66
N THR A 116 10.03 17.21 6.70
CA THR A 116 9.95 16.18 7.74
C THR A 116 8.58 15.53 7.70
N ASP A 117 8.56 14.21 7.53
CA ASP A 117 7.37 13.41 7.77
C ASP A 117 7.24 13.17 9.29
N LEU A 118 6.19 13.73 9.88
CA LEU A 118 6.00 13.71 11.33
C LEU A 118 5.52 12.34 11.85
N ALA A 119 4.95 11.50 10.99
CA ALA A 119 4.48 10.17 11.36
C ALA A 119 5.64 9.19 11.56
N ILE A 120 6.56 9.16 10.62
CA ILE A 120 7.73 8.28 10.65
C ILE A 120 8.99 8.96 11.24
N ARG A 121 8.89 10.26 11.54
CA ARG A 121 10.00 11.08 12.06
C ARG A 121 11.24 11.06 11.16
N SER A 122 11.01 11.06 9.85
CA SER A 122 12.04 11.11 8.82
C SER A 122 12.14 12.51 8.25
N THR A 123 13.36 13.03 8.17
CA THR A 123 13.65 14.31 7.52
C THR A 123 14.43 14.05 6.25
N SER A 124 13.90 14.54 5.14
CA SER A 124 14.50 14.36 3.82
C SER A 124 14.84 15.73 3.22
N PRO A 125 15.99 15.86 2.55
CA PRO A 125 16.26 17.05 1.75
C PRO A 125 15.27 17.11 0.60
N LEU A 126 14.88 18.30 0.20
CA LEU A 126 14.13 18.51 -1.03
C LEU A 126 15.05 18.24 -2.22
N HIS A 127 14.62 17.35 -3.12
CA HIS A 127 15.42 16.95 -4.25
C HIS A 127 15.12 17.79 -5.48
N HIS A 128 16.17 17.99 -6.29
CA HIS A 128 16.12 18.61 -7.61
C HIS A 128 15.80 20.12 -7.64
N SER A 129 15.89 20.68 -8.84
CA SER A 129 15.54 22.06 -9.15
C SER A 129 14.09 22.43 -8.78
N ASP A 130 13.24 21.43 -8.60
CA ASP A 130 11.78 21.57 -8.43
C ASP A 130 11.34 21.44 -6.99
N ASN A 131 12.26 21.36 -6.02
CA ASN A 131 11.92 21.14 -4.62
C ASN A 131 10.85 20.05 -4.46
N GLU A 132 11.14 18.85 -4.98
CA GLU A 132 10.24 17.72 -5.01
C GLU A 132 10.37 16.86 -3.76
N TYR A 133 9.25 16.36 -3.27
CA TYR A 133 9.18 15.33 -2.24
C TYR A 133 8.14 14.27 -2.57
N THR A 134 8.57 13.02 -2.63
CA THR A 134 7.66 11.86 -2.72
C THR A 134 7.58 11.20 -1.35
N LEU A 135 6.36 10.99 -0.85
CA LEU A 135 6.14 10.35 0.44
C LEU A 135 6.75 8.94 0.45
N GLU A 136 7.28 8.53 1.59
CA GLU A 136 7.96 7.22 1.73
C GLU A 136 6.98 6.05 1.84
N ASN A 137 5.75 6.30 2.32
CA ASN A 137 4.74 5.29 2.53
C ASN A 137 3.63 5.36 1.47
N SER A 138 3.36 4.24 0.82
CA SER A 138 2.23 4.11 -0.10
C SER A 138 0.89 4.20 0.62
N LYS A 139 -0.10 4.73 -0.06
CA LYS A 139 -1.49 4.86 0.43
C LYS A 139 -2.46 4.35 -0.62
N ALA A 140 -3.62 3.87 -0.15
CA ALA A 140 -4.76 3.54 -0.99
C ALA A 140 -5.76 4.69 -0.93
N PHE A 141 -6.14 5.23 -2.07
CA PHE A 141 -7.04 6.37 -2.15
C PHE A 141 -7.52 6.61 -3.59
N ARG A 142 -8.65 7.25 -3.70
CA ARG A 142 -9.06 7.99 -4.89
C ARG A 142 -8.89 9.48 -4.70
N TYR A 143 -9.19 9.98 -3.51
CA TYR A 143 -9.16 11.40 -3.19
C TYR A 143 -8.07 11.72 -2.19
N VAL A 144 -7.42 12.87 -2.39
CA VAL A 144 -6.50 13.44 -1.42
C VAL A 144 -6.91 14.89 -1.13
N TYR A 145 -7.21 15.17 0.12
CA TYR A 145 -7.47 16.53 0.57
C TYR A 145 -6.23 17.09 1.25
N ILE A 146 -5.70 18.18 0.72
CA ILE A 146 -4.48 18.80 1.20
C ILE A 146 -4.80 20.16 1.79
N THR A 147 -4.35 20.35 3.04
CA THR A 147 -4.35 21.66 3.71
C THR A 147 -2.94 22.02 4.14
N HIS A 148 -2.61 23.30 4.18
CA HIS A 148 -1.30 23.76 4.59
C HIS A 148 -1.35 25.14 5.25
N GLU A 149 -0.31 25.48 5.99
CA GLU A 149 -0.15 26.81 6.56
C GLU A 149 0.06 27.88 5.46
N PRO A 150 -0.32 29.16 5.71
CA PRO A 150 -0.36 30.18 4.66
C PRO A 150 1.00 30.50 4.00
N GLU A 151 2.10 30.25 4.69
CA GLU A 151 3.45 30.49 4.16
C GLU A 151 3.94 29.36 3.24
N VAL A 152 3.25 28.21 3.22
CA VAL A 152 3.58 27.06 2.36
C VAL A 152 2.97 27.25 0.99
N GLN A 153 3.73 26.94 -0.05
CA GLN A 153 3.25 26.86 -1.41
C GLN A 153 3.54 25.48 -1.99
N ILE A 154 2.56 24.91 -2.66
CA ILE A 154 2.64 23.62 -3.37
C ILE A 154 2.24 23.89 -4.82
N GLY A 155 3.19 23.77 -5.75
CA GLY A 155 2.92 24.07 -7.16
C GLY A 155 2.22 22.91 -7.89
N GLU A 156 2.60 21.67 -7.61
CA GLU A 156 2.04 20.50 -8.26
C GLU A 156 1.87 19.34 -7.27
N VAL A 157 0.80 18.59 -7.43
CA VAL A 157 0.52 17.35 -6.71
C VAL A 157 0.28 16.25 -7.73
N SER A 158 1.04 15.19 -7.62
CA SER A 158 0.92 13.97 -8.45
C SER A 158 1.08 12.74 -7.57
N MET A 159 1.05 11.56 -8.15
CA MET A 159 1.37 10.33 -7.44
C MET A 159 2.26 9.41 -8.29
N GLN A 160 2.99 8.55 -7.62
CA GLN A 160 3.64 7.38 -8.20
C GLN A 160 2.73 6.17 -7.95
N TYR A 161 1.97 5.76 -8.96
CA TYR A 161 1.17 4.54 -8.91
C TYR A 161 2.10 3.33 -8.92
N GLU A 162 1.94 2.44 -7.94
CA GLU A 162 2.79 1.27 -7.83
C GLU A 162 1.98 -0.02 -7.99
N TYR A 163 2.42 -0.90 -8.88
CA TYR A 163 1.71 -2.12 -9.23
C TYR A 163 2.67 -3.25 -9.64
N LEU A 164 2.19 -4.48 -9.56
CA LEU A 164 2.85 -5.61 -10.20
C LEU A 164 2.40 -5.65 -11.67
N PRO A 165 3.33 -5.71 -12.64
CA PRO A 165 2.97 -5.74 -14.06
C PRO A 165 2.46 -7.12 -14.46
N GLU A 166 1.15 -7.31 -14.33
CA GLU A 166 0.45 -8.53 -14.69
C GLU A 166 -0.19 -8.46 -16.07
N GLU A 167 -0.13 -9.55 -16.80
CA GLU A 167 -0.79 -9.70 -18.09
C GLU A 167 -2.24 -10.14 -17.89
N TYR A 168 -3.20 -9.34 -18.37
CA TYR A 168 -4.62 -9.70 -18.40
C TYR A 168 -4.86 -10.76 -19.49
N ARG A 169 -4.86 -12.04 -19.13
CA ARG A 169 -5.05 -13.16 -20.05
C ARG A 169 -6.50 -13.56 -20.21
N GLY A 170 -7.29 -13.35 -19.16
CA GLY A 170 -8.72 -13.60 -19.17
C GLY A 170 -9.53 -12.33 -19.41
N ASN A 171 -10.71 -12.51 -19.98
CA ASN A 171 -11.69 -11.45 -20.12
C ASN A 171 -13.11 -12.02 -20.02
N PHE A 172 -14.08 -11.15 -19.77
CA PHE A 172 -15.49 -11.49 -19.76
C PHE A 172 -16.27 -10.37 -20.45
N ARG A 173 -17.18 -10.75 -21.32
CA ARG A 173 -18.16 -9.84 -21.91
C ARG A 173 -19.46 -10.54 -22.24
N CYS A 174 -20.58 -9.91 -21.93
CA CYS A 174 -21.91 -10.37 -22.29
C CYS A 174 -22.77 -9.18 -22.75
N ASN A 175 -24.05 -9.42 -23.04
CA ASN A 175 -25.00 -8.40 -23.44
C ASN A 175 -25.59 -7.57 -22.29
N ASP A 176 -25.17 -7.83 -21.08
CA ASP A 176 -25.53 -7.09 -19.87
C ASP A 176 -24.35 -6.18 -19.45
N GLU A 177 -24.53 -4.87 -19.62
CA GLU A 177 -23.47 -3.90 -19.32
C GLU A 177 -23.19 -3.78 -17.82
N GLU A 178 -24.12 -4.12 -16.94
CA GLU A 178 -23.87 -4.12 -15.50
C GLU A 178 -22.92 -5.27 -15.11
N LEU A 179 -23.13 -6.45 -15.68
CA LEU A 179 -22.22 -7.58 -15.47
C LEU A 179 -20.83 -7.31 -16.05
N ASN A 180 -20.75 -6.64 -17.21
CA ASN A 180 -19.47 -6.23 -17.78
C ASN A 180 -18.72 -5.27 -16.83
N ARG A 181 -19.41 -4.29 -16.24
CA ARG A 181 -18.81 -3.39 -15.24
C ARG A 181 -18.37 -4.11 -13.98
N ILE A 182 -19.17 -5.05 -13.49
CA ILE A 182 -18.80 -5.87 -12.31
C ILE A 182 -17.49 -6.61 -12.57
N TRP A 183 -17.35 -7.20 -13.77
CA TRP A 183 -16.10 -7.84 -14.16
C TRP A 183 -14.93 -6.85 -14.17
N GLU A 184 -15.08 -5.70 -14.80
CA GLU A 184 -14.03 -4.67 -14.89
C GLU A 184 -13.58 -4.19 -13.51
N VAL A 185 -14.52 -3.93 -12.60
CA VAL A 185 -14.23 -3.53 -11.23
C VAL A 185 -13.50 -4.65 -10.48
N GLY A 186 -14.00 -5.89 -10.60
CA GLY A 186 -13.36 -7.05 -9.99
C GLY A 186 -11.93 -7.29 -10.50
N ALA A 187 -11.73 -7.19 -11.80
CA ALA A 187 -10.42 -7.31 -12.44
C ALA A 187 -9.46 -6.22 -11.96
N TYR A 188 -9.92 -4.99 -11.87
CA TYR A 188 -9.11 -3.89 -11.36
C TYR A 188 -8.80 -4.04 -9.86
N THR A 189 -9.76 -4.48 -9.06
CA THR A 189 -9.54 -4.77 -7.63
C THR A 189 -8.47 -5.85 -7.46
N MET A 190 -8.58 -6.93 -8.22
CA MET A 190 -7.58 -7.99 -8.21
C MET A 190 -6.19 -7.48 -8.61
N HIS A 191 -6.10 -6.57 -9.59
CA HIS A 191 -4.84 -5.95 -9.98
C HIS A 191 -4.23 -5.13 -8.82
N LEU A 192 -5.03 -4.35 -8.10
CA LEU A 192 -4.57 -3.56 -6.97
C LEU A 192 -4.07 -4.42 -5.81
N THR A 193 -4.71 -5.58 -5.58
CA THR A 193 -4.38 -6.48 -4.47
C THR A 193 -3.34 -7.55 -4.84
N THR A 194 -2.93 -7.64 -6.11
CA THR A 194 -1.84 -8.49 -6.56
C THR A 194 -0.53 -7.70 -6.51
N ARG A 195 0.29 -8.05 -5.53
CA ARG A 195 1.54 -7.36 -5.23
C ARG A 195 2.69 -8.38 -5.17
N GLU A 196 3.55 -8.27 -4.19
CA GLU A 196 4.55 -9.31 -3.85
C GLU A 196 3.87 -10.68 -3.73
N PHE A 197 2.67 -10.66 -3.19
CA PHE A 197 1.73 -11.76 -3.00
C PHE A 197 0.31 -11.19 -3.07
N PHE A 198 -0.70 -12.03 -2.95
CA PHE A 198 -2.08 -11.55 -2.86
C PHE A 198 -2.35 -11.01 -1.45
N ILE A 199 -2.70 -9.74 -1.38
CA ILE A 199 -3.07 -9.08 -0.12
C ILE A 199 -4.60 -9.01 -0.01
N ASP A 200 -5.09 -8.98 1.23
CA ASP A 200 -6.51 -8.86 1.57
C ASP A 200 -7.15 -7.55 1.10
N GLY A 201 -6.39 -6.45 1.20
CA GLY A 201 -6.84 -5.13 0.81
C GLY A 201 -5.70 -4.12 0.78
N ILE A 202 -5.90 -3.01 0.06
CA ILE A 202 -4.86 -1.99 -0.13
C ILE A 202 -4.88 -0.89 0.94
N LYS A 203 -5.98 -0.73 1.67
CA LYS A 203 -6.18 0.37 2.62
C LYS A 203 -5.65 0.07 4.01
N ARG A 204 -6.08 -1.03 4.61
CA ARG A 204 -5.71 -1.41 5.98
C ARG A 204 -4.69 -2.53 6.01
N ASP A 205 -4.99 -3.68 6.50
CA ASP A 205 -4.08 -4.77 6.86
C ASP A 205 -2.92 -5.00 5.87
N ARG A 206 -3.19 -4.96 4.56
CA ARG A 206 -2.19 -5.15 3.48
C ARG A 206 -1.36 -6.40 3.69
N TRP A 207 -2.03 -7.46 4.11
CA TRP A 207 -1.38 -8.67 4.53
C TRP A 207 -1.98 -9.89 3.83
N VAL A 208 -1.33 -11.03 4.00
CA VAL A 208 -1.82 -12.30 3.49
C VAL A 208 -2.73 -12.96 4.52
N TRP A 209 -3.97 -13.27 4.10
CA TRP A 209 -4.93 -14.03 4.88
C TRP A 209 -5.37 -15.25 4.08
N SER A 210 -5.49 -16.42 4.74
CA SER A 210 -5.81 -17.67 4.05
C SER A 210 -7.19 -17.66 3.37
N GLY A 211 -8.18 -17.05 4.03
CA GLY A 211 -9.52 -16.90 3.48
C GLY A 211 -9.55 -16.05 2.21
N ASP A 212 -8.89 -14.90 2.26
CA ASP A 212 -8.79 -13.98 1.12
C ASP A 212 -7.97 -14.57 -0.02
N ALA A 213 -6.89 -15.29 0.31
CA ALA A 213 -6.04 -15.95 -0.68
C ALA A 213 -6.81 -16.98 -1.52
N ILE A 214 -7.78 -17.69 -0.95
CA ILE A 214 -8.62 -18.65 -1.71
C ILE A 214 -9.40 -17.91 -2.81
N GLN A 215 -10.00 -16.77 -2.48
CA GLN A 215 -10.73 -15.96 -3.46
C GLN A 215 -9.77 -15.39 -4.53
N SER A 216 -8.61 -14.92 -4.10
CA SER A 216 -7.58 -14.39 -4.99
C SER A 216 -7.05 -15.47 -5.95
N TYR A 217 -6.88 -16.73 -5.51
CA TYR A 217 -6.50 -17.82 -6.40
C TYR A 217 -7.55 -18.10 -7.48
N LEU A 218 -8.83 -18.07 -7.11
CA LEU A 218 -9.91 -18.27 -8.08
C LEU A 218 -9.97 -17.13 -9.09
N MET A 219 -9.87 -15.88 -8.64
CA MET A 219 -9.85 -14.71 -9.53
C MET A 219 -8.62 -14.71 -10.43
N ASN A 220 -7.45 -14.99 -9.89
CA ASN A 220 -6.20 -15.08 -10.64
C ASN A 220 -6.28 -16.14 -11.74
N TYR A 221 -6.93 -17.28 -11.48
CA TYR A 221 -7.13 -18.34 -12.46
C TYR A 221 -7.87 -17.87 -13.71
N TYR A 222 -8.85 -16.98 -13.54
CA TYR A 222 -9.65 -16.45 -14.64
C TYR A 222 -9.08 -15.15 -15.26
N LEU A 223 -8.20 -14.45 -14.58
CA LEU A 223 -7.76 -13.12 -14.98
C LEU A 223 -6.30 -13.10 -15.47
N PHE A 224 -5.36 -13.36 -14.59
CA PHE A 224 -3.91 -13.30 -14.91
C PHE A 224 -3.33 -14.66 -15.24
N PHE A 225 -3.84 -15.71 -14.59
CA PHE A 225 -3.28 -17.05 -14.65
C PHE A 225 -1.79 -17.06 -14.26
N ASP A 226 -1.43 -16.23 -13.29
CA ASP A 226 -0.06 -16.14 -12.79
C ASP A 226 0.19 -17.13 -11.65
N SER A 227 1.05 -18.12 -11.93
CA SER A 227 1.43 -19.14 -10.93
C SER A 227 2.45 -18.62 -9.92
N GLU A 228 3.20 -17.56 -10.24
CA GLU A 228 4.28 -17.09 -9.39
C GLU A 228 3.75 -16.31 -8.18
N SER A 229 2.75 -15.46 -8.38
CA SER A 229 2.04 -14.78 -7.27
C SER A 229 1.33 -15.79 -6.36
N VAL A 230 0.75 -16.86 -6.94
CA VAL A 230 0.18 -17.97 -6.15
C VAL A 230 1.26 -18.65 -5.30
N LYS A 231 2.40 -18.99 -5.88
CA LYS A 231 3.50 -19.63 -5.16
C LYS A 231 4.00 -18.73 -4.02
N ARG A 232 4.26 -17.45 -4.28
CA ARG A 232 4.70 -16.50 -3.25
C ARG A 232 3.69 -16.41 -2.10
N THR A 233 2.40 -16.35 -2.43
CA THR A 233 1.32 -16.30 -1.42
C THR A 233 1.28 -17.57 -0.57
N ILE A 234 1.37 -18.76 -1.19
CA ILE A 234 1.39 -20.05 -0.47
C ILE A 234 2.62 -20.13 0.45
N TRP A 235 3.78 -19.71 -0.03
CA TRP A 235 4.99 -19.70 0.77
C TRP A 235 4.86 -18.81 2.00
N LEU A 236 4.28 -17.62 1.82
CA LEU A 236 4.07 -16.68 2.91
C LEU A 236 3.07 -17.21 3.94
N LEU A 237 1.95 -17.81 3.48
CA LEU A 237 0.97 -18.45 4.37
C LEU A 237 1.60 -19.60 5.15
N ARG A 238 2.41 -20.45 4.50
CA ARG A 238 3.11 -21.55 5.16
C ARG A 238 4.06 -21.05 6.25
N GLY A 239 4.81 -19.97 5.98
CA GLY A 239 5.73 -19.41 6.95
C GLY A 239 5.02 -18.72 8.11
N LYS A 240 3.79 -18.23 7.89
CA LYS A 240 2.98 -17.58 8.90
C LYS A 240 2.38 -18.55 9.92
N ASP A 241 2.03 -19.75 9.47
CA ASP A 241 1.45 -20.75 10.34
C ASP A 241 2.56 -21.62 10.94
N PRO A 242 2.77 -21.63 12.25
CA PRO A 242 3.65 -22.59 12.88
C PRO A 242 3.20 -24.00 12.52
N VAL A 243 4.14 -24.89 12.30
CA VAL A 243 3.89 -26.32 11.87
C VAL A 243 2.90 -27.08 12.76
N THR A 244 2.48 -26.49 13.85
CA THR A 244 1.56 -27.06 14.85
C THR A 244 0.15 -26.48 14.85
N SER A 245 -0.13 -25.47 14.06
CA SER A 245 -1.48 -24.92 13.95
C SER A 245 -2.05 -25.27 12.59
N HIS A 246 -2.70 -26.43 12.53
CA HIS A 246 -3.62 -26.88 11.47
C HIS A 246 -3.11 -26.89 10.03
#